data_db26ab0abbc4ac536b5180107d7d105c
#
_entry.id   db26ab0abbc4ac536b5180107d7d105c
#
_cell.length_a   1.000
_cell.length_b   1.000
_cell.length_c   1.000
_cell.angle_alpha   90.00
_cell.angle_beta   90.00
_cell.angle_gamma   90.00
#
_symmetry.space_group_name_H-M   'P 1'
#
loop_
_entity.id
_entity.type
_entity.pdbx_description
1 polymer ?
#
loop_
_entity_poly.entity_id
_entity_poly.type
_entity_poly.pdbx_seq_one_letter_code
_entity_poly.pdbx_strand_id
1 'polypeptide(L)'
;MANQITGRIIEIGQTVQIPSKNGGSSFTKREFILDATTYDPYTGERSEYENIIPLEFSGDKCTELDRFNQGDVVTVSFVLQGRSWTNQDGEFKRMVSIRCYKIEARGGVSQS
;
A
#
# COMPACT_ATOMS: atom_id res chain seq x y z
N MET A 1 0.27 -18.57 -3.69
CA MET A 1 -0.63 -17.67 -4.38
C MET A 1 -0.36 -16.24 -3.99
N ALA A 2 -0.40 -15.35 -4.96
CA ALA A 2 -0.19 -13.93 -4.67
C ALA A 2 -1.48 -13.31 -4.14
N ASN A 3 -1.35 -12.47 -3.14
CA ASN A 3 -2.46 -11.65 -2.68
C ASN A 3 -2.50 -10.38 -3.50
N GLN A 4 -3.67 -10.04 -3.98
CA GLN A 4 -3.85 -8.85 -4.81
C GLN A 4 -5.05 -8.05 -4.35
N ILE A 5 -4.97 -6.75 -4.56
CA ILE A 5 -6.09 -5.86 -4.29
C ILE A 5 -6.17 -4.82 -5.40
N THR A 6 -7.37 -4.49 -5.82
CA THR A 6 -7.61 -3.48 -6.84
C THR A 6 -8.35 -2.32 -6.21
N GLY A 7 -7.89 -1.11 -6.50
CA GLY A 7 -8.53 0.08 -5.96
C GLY A 7 -8.02 1.32 -6.65
N ARG A 8 -8.53 2.45 -6.21
CA ARG A 8 -8.14 3.75 -6.73
C ARG A 8 -7.13 4.39 -5.80
N ILE A 9 -6.06 4.94 -6.37
CA ILE A 9 -5.07 5.65 -5.57
C ILE A 9 -5.67 6.97 -5.14
N ILE A 10 -5.78 7.19 -3.83
CA ILE A 10 -6.30 8.45 -3.32
C ILE A 10 -5.22 9.32 -2.73
N GLU A 11 -4.05 8.74 -2.46
CA GLU A 11 -2.93 9.51 -1.94
C GLU A 11 -1.63 8.78 -2.23
N ILE A 12 -0.60 9.53 -2.63
CA ILE A 12 0.74 8.98 -2.82
C ILE A 12 1.69 9.79 -1.96
N GLY A 13 2.36 9.14 -1.02
CA GLY A 13 3.32 9.79 -0.17
C GLY A 13 4.66 9.96 -0.86
N GLN A 14 5.56 10.60 -0.16
CA GLN A 14 6.93 10.79 -0.64
C GLN A 14 7.80 9.65 -0.15
N THR A 15 8.86 9.38 -0.91
CA THR A 15 9.85 8.40 -0.49
C THR A 15 10.59 8.95 0.71
N VAL A 16 10.68 8.16 1.76
CA VAL A 16 11.41 8.54 2.96
C VAL A 16 12.52 7.54 3.23
N GLN A 17 13.59 8.00 3.84
CA GLN A 17 14.67 7.14 4.27
C GLN A 17 14.53 6.85 5.75
N ILE A 18 14.66 5.59 6.10
CA ILE A 18 14.56 5.15 7.49
C ILE A 18 15.92 4.66 7.92
N PRO A 19 16.57 5.32 8.88
CA PRO A 19 17.89 4.89 9.33
C PRO A 19 17.79 3.58 10.08
N SER A 20 18.82 2.76 9.92
CA SER A 20 18.93 1.52 10.66
C SER A 20 19.33 1.82 12.10
N LYS A 21 18.69 1.15 13.04
CA LYS A 21 19.01 1.32 14.45
C LYS A 21 20.40 0.81 14.82
N ASN A 22 20.90 -0.11 14.02
CA ASN A 22 22.18 -0.75 14.31
C ASN A 22 23.35 -0.09 13.61
N GLY A 23 23.10 1.09 13.05
CA GLY A 23 24.16 1.78 12.35
C GLY A 23 24.46 1.25 10.97
N GLY A 24 23.64 0.34 10.48
CA GLY A 24 23.81 -0.18 9.12
C GLY A 24 23.20 0.77 8.10
N SER A 25 23.00 0.26 6.90
CA SER A 25 22.42 1.05 5.83
C SER A 25 20.99 1.43 6.13
N SER A 26 20.62 2.63 5.75
CA SER A 26 19.22 3.02 5.79
C SER A 26 18.47 2.31 4.67
N PHE A 27 17.16 2.24 4.81
CA PHE A 27 16.34 1.73 3.72
C PHE A 27 15.28 2.77 3.37
N THR A 28 14.74 2.68 2.17
CA THR A 28 13.73 3.62 1.70
C THR A 28 12.35 2.97 1.76
N LYS A 29 11.36 3.82 1.99
CA LYS A 29 9.97 3.39 2.07
C LYS A 29 9.10 4.48 1.49
N ARG A 30 8.04 4.07 0.81
CA ARG A 30 7.08 5.01 0.25
C ARG A 30 5.68 4.42 0.44
N GLU A 31 4.82 5.20 1.05
CA GLU A 31 3.46 4.77 1.33
C GLU A 31 2.48 5.38 0.33
N PHE A 32 1.40 4.67 0.09
CA PHE A 32 0.30 5.19 -0.70
C PHE A 32 -0.99 4.57 -0.17
N ILE A 33 -2.10 5.21 -0.50
CA ILE A 33 -3.39 4.78 0.04
C ILE A 33 -4.32 4.44 -1.10
N LEU A 34 -4.92 3.25 -1.02
CA LEU A 34 -5.90 2.77 -2.00
C LEU A 34 -7.29 2.80 -1.40
N ASP A 35 -8.24 3.24 -2.20
CA ASP A 35 -9.66 3.10 -1.87
C ASP A 35 -10.17 1.88 -2.62
N ALA A 36 -10.33 0.79 -1.91
CA ALA A 36 -10.83 -0.46 -2.46
C ALA A 36 -12.30 -0.69 -2.07
N THR A 37 -13.00 0.37 -1.67
CA THR A 37 -14.40 0.29 -1.32
C THR A 37 -15.20 -0.26 -2.50
N THR A 38 -16.06 -1.22 -2.23
CA THR A 38 -16.84 -1.84 -3.28
C THR A 38 -18.09 -1.03 -3.59
N TYR A 39 -18.65 -1.30 -4.77
CA TYR A 39 -19.89 -0.68 -5.23
C TYR A 39 -20.88 -1.77 -5.58
N ASP A 40 -22.15 -1.49 -5.36
CA ASP A 40 -23.21 -2.40 -5.76
C ASP A 40 -23.25 -2.46 -7.29
N PRO A 41 -23.12 -3.65 -7.90
CA PRO A 41 -23.12 -3.73 -9.37
C PRO A 41 -24.45 -3.39 -10.01
N TYR A 42 -25.53 -3.42 -9.25
CA TYR A 42 -26.87 -3.15 -9.80
C TYR A 42 -27.28 -1.70 -9.63
N THR A 43 -26.94 -1.08 -8.50
CA THR A 43 -27.36 0.28 -8.22
C THR A 43 -26.26 1.30 -8.40
N GLY A 44 -25.02 0.86 -8.43
CA GLY A 44 -23.88 1.74 -8.48
C GLY A 44 -23.58 2.44 -7.16
N GLU A 45 -24.31 2.12 -6.12
CA GLU A 45 -24.09 2.75 -4.83
C GLU A 45 -22.83 2.25 -4.16
N ARG A 46 -22.12 3.17 -3.51
CA ARG A 46 -20.93 2.85 -2.76
C ARG A 46 -21.31 2.11 -1.49
N SER A 47 -20.54 1.08 -1.16
CA SER A 47 -20.76 0.34 0.08
C SER A 47 -20.68 1.29 1.27
N GLU A 48 -21.49 1.07 2.28
CA GLU A 48 -21.41 1.84 3.52
C GLU A 48 -20.17 1.49 4.32
N TYR A 49 -19.49 0.41 3.97
CA TYR A 49 -18.27 0.01 4.65
C TYR A 49 -17.08 0.41 3.78
N GLU A 50 -16.37 1.43 4.23
CA GLU A 50 -15.19 1.88 3.52
C GLU A 50 -14.09 0.83 3.60
N ASN A 51 -13.28 0.80 2.55
CA ASN A 51 -12.11 -0.07 2.54
C ASN A 51 -10.92 0.74 2.06
N ILE A 52 -10.40 1.56 2.95
CA ILE A 52 -9.26 2.45 2.69
C ILE A 52 -8.03 1.80 3.27
N ILE A 53 -7.07 1.48 2.40
CA ILE A 53 -5.94 0.64 2.80
C ILE A 53 -4.62 1.35 2.55
N PRO A 54 -3.81 1.54 3.59
CA PRO A 54 -2.45 2.04 3.40
C PRO A 54 -1.52 0.89 3.01
N LEU A 55 -0.71 1.11 1.97
CA LEU A 55 0.23 0.13 1.50
C LEU A 55 1.59 0.79 1.37
N GLU A 56 2.64 -0.01 1.25
CA GLU A 56 3.98 0.54 1.12
C GLU A 56 4.84 -0.26 0.16
N PHE A 57 5.74 0.46 -0.49
CA PHE A 57 6.87 -0.12 -1.21
C PHE A 57 8.13 0.19 -0.45
N SER A 58 9.15 -0.62 -0.64
CA SER A 58 10.44 -0.34 -0.02
C SER A 58 11.57 -0.59 -1.02
N GLY A 59 12.71 0.00 -0.76
CA GLY A 59 13.89 -0.13 -1.62
C GLY A 59 13.62 0.44 -3.00
N ASP A 60 14.14 -0.22 -4.01
CA ASP A 60 14.02 0.23 -5.39
C ASP A 60 12.60 0.27 -5.91
N LYS A 61 11.69 -0.44 -5.24
CA LYS A 61 10.29 -0.47 -5.66
C LYS A 61 9.57 0.84 -5.38
N CYS A 62 10.13 1.70 -4.55
CA CYS A 62 9.52 2.99 -4.26
C CYS A 62 9.26 3.81 -5.52
N THR A 63 10.11 3.67 -6.53
CA THR A 63 9.96 4.42 -7.77
C THR A 63 8.83 3.91 -8.66
N GLU A 64 8.30 2.73 -8.37
CA GLU A 64 7.17 2.20 -9.14
C GLU A 64 5.96 3.11 -9.07
N LEU A 65 5.80 3.83 -7.97
CA LEU A 65 4.68 4.75 -7.81
C LEU A 65 4.79 5.99 -8.69
N ASP A 66 5.98 6.30 -9.20
CA ASP A 66 6.16 7.44 -10.07
C ASP A 66 5.42 7.31 -11.40
N ARG A 67 5.05 6.08 -11.77
CA ARG A 67 4.32 5.83 -13.00
C ARG A 67 2.81 6.05 -12.87
N PHE A 68 2.35 6.35 -11.66
CA PHE A 68 0.93 6.45 -11.37
C PHE A 68 0.61 7.78 -10.74
N ASN A 69 -0.64 8.16 -10.81
CA ASN A 69 -1.13 9.41 -10.27
C ASN A 69 -2.31 9.17 -9.35
N GLN A 70 -2.58 10.14 -8.50
CA GLN A 70 -3.78 10.12 -7.69
C GLN A 70 -4.99 10.00 -8.60
N GLY A 71 -5.88 9.09 -8.28
CA GLY A 71 -7.05 8.83 -9.10
C GLY A 71 -6.95 7.62 -10.01
N ASP A 72 -5.74 7.11 -10.21
CA ASP A 72 -5.57 5.93 -11.06
C ASP A 72 -6.11 4.68 -10.36
N VAL A 73 -6.69 3.79 -11.16
CA VAL A 73 -7.13 2.48 -10.66
C VAL A 73 -6.04 1.48 -10.95
N VAL A 74 -5.59 0.78 -9.92
CA VAL A 74 -4.46 -0.13 -10.03
C VAL A 74 -4.76 -1.44 -9.31
N THR A 75 -4.03 -2.48 -9.71
CA THR A 75 -4.02 -3.75 -9.00
C THR A 75 -2.64 -3.93 -8.40
N VAL A 76 -2.59 -4.18 -7.10
CA VAL A 76 -1.35 -4.28 -6.36
C VAL A 76 -1.21 -5.68 -5.81
N SER A 77 -0.04 -6.26 -5.99
CA SER A 77 0.31 -7.54 -5.39
C SER A 77 1.10 -7.28 -4.11
N PHE A 78 0.74 -7.95 -3.04
CA PHE A 78 1.32 -7.63 -1.74
C PHE A 78 1.48 -8.88 -0.87
N VAL A 79 2.25 -8.71 0.19
CA VAL A 79 2.35 -9.69 1.26
C VAL A 79 2.12 -8.98 2.57
N LEU A 80 1.62 -9.72 3.55
CA LEU A 80 1.45 -9.19 4.90
C LEU A 80 2.70 -9.49 5.69
N GLN A 81 3.15 -8.50 6.43
CA GLN A 81 4.29 -8.67 7.32
C GLN A 81 3.89 -8.22 8.70
N GLY A 82 3.86 -9.18 9.63
CA GLY A 82 3.55 -8.87 11.00
C GLY A 82 4.81 -8.76 11.81
N ARG A 83 4.76 -7.97 12.86
CA ARG A 83 5.84 -7.96 13.82
C ARG A 83 5.30 -7.60 15.20
N SER A 84 6.08 -7.98 16.18
CA SER A 84 5.70 -7.73 17.55
C SER A 84 6.94 -7.29 18.32
N TRP A 85 6.70 -6.52 19.37
CA TRP A 85 7.79 -6.06 20.23
C TRP A 85 7.22 -5.67 21.57
N THR A 86 8.10 -5.50 22.54
CA THR A 86 7.73 -5.02 23.86
C THR A 86 8.23 -3.58 23.97
N ASN A 87 7.33 -2.66 24.30
CA ASN A 87 7.75 -1.26 24.41
C ASN A 87 8.41 -1.01 25.77
N GLN A 88 8.79 0.24 26.01
CA GLN A 88 9.50 0.62 27.24
C GLN A 88 8.67 0.41 28.51
N ASP A 89 7.36 0.46 28.37
CA ASP A 89 6.46 0.28 29.50
C ASP A 89 6.17 -1.19 29.78
N GLY A 90 6.80 -2.09 29.03
CA GLY A 90 6.58 -3.51 29.19
C GLY A 90 5.34 -4.05 28.47
N GLU A 91 4.70 -3.21 27.69
CA GLU A 91 3.52 -3.63 26.94
C GLU A 91 3.91 -4.35 25.66
N PHE A 92 3.17 -5.40 25.35
CA PHE A 92 3.40 -6.17 24.15
C PHE A 92 2.60 -5.55 22.99
N LYS A 93 3.31 -5.19 21.92
CA LYS A 93 2.70 -4.55 20.76
C LYS A 93 2.83 -5.41 19.54
N ARG A 94 1.84 -5.32 18.66
CA ARG A 94 1.86 -6.00 17.37
C ARG A 94 1.44 -5.05 16.28
N MET A 95 2.00 -5.25 15.08
CA MET A 95 1.67 -4.41 13.94
C MET A 95 1.74 -5.24 12.68
N VAL A 96 0.86 -4.96 11.73
CA VAL A 96 0.88 -5.58 10.42
C VAL A 96 1.12 -4.50 9.38
N SER A 97 2.06 -4.78 8.48
CA SER A 97 2.31 -3.92 7.33
C SER A 97 1.94 -4.66 6.06
N ILE A 98 1.42 -3.92 5.09
CA ILE A 98 1.08 -4.47 3.78
C ILE A 98 2.17 -4.04 2.82
N ARG A 99 3.05 -4.96 2.47
CA ARG A 99 4.22 -4.68 1.64
C ARG A 99 3.96 -5.11 0.22
N CYS A 100 4.03 -4.14 -0.68
CA CYS A 100 3.77 -4.38 -2.10
C CYS A 100 5.05 -4.74 -2.83
N TYR A 101 4.93 -5.61 -3.81
CA TYR A 101 6.05 -5.96 -4.66
C TYR A 101 5.73 -5.78 -6.14
N LYS A 102 4.50 -5.47 -6.48
CA LYS A 102 4.10 -5.27 -7.87
C LYS A 102 2.87 -4.37 -7.92
N ILE A 103 2.84 -3.48 -8.91
CA ILE A 103 1.69 -2.61 -9.13
C ILE A 103 1.47 -2.50 -10.64
N GLU A 104 0.21 -2.61 -11.05
CA GLU A 104 -0.16 -2.57 -12.45
C GLU A 104 -1.39 -1.72 -12.64
N ALA A 105 -1.46 -1.02 -13.77
CA ALA A 105 -2.65 -0.29 -14.13
C ALA A 105 -3.79 -1.27 -14.36
N ARG A 106 -4.93 -0.96 -13.81
CA ARG A 106 -6.10 -1.81 -13.94
C ARG A 106 -6.87 -1.45 -15.21
N GLY A 107 -7.29 -2.48 -15.93
CA GLY A 107 -8.20 -2.31 -17.02
C GLY A 107 -7.60 -1.83 -18.30
N GLY A 108 -6.41 -1.61 -18.31
CA GLY A 108 -5.75 -1.23 -19.51
C GLY A 108 -6.43 -0.21 -20.30
N VAL A 109 -6.97 0.45 -19.93
CA VAL A 109 -7.62 1.21 -20.78
C VAL A 109 -7.06 2.52 -21.03
N SER A 110 -6.76 2.16 -21.11
CA SER A 110 -6.44 2.75 -21.25
C SER A 110 -6.12 3.43 -21.67
N GLN A 111 -6.03 3.56 -21.73
CA GLN A 111 -5.83 4.01 -21.97
C GLN A 111 -5.58 4.54 -22.55
N SER A 112 -5.72 4.67 -22.85
CA SER A 112 -5.50 4.96 -23.30
C SER A 112 -5.56 5.50 -23.49
#